data_7dc24521807c40659d167f5a3cd3ef03
#
_entry.id   7dc24521807c40659d167f5a3cd3ef03
#
_cell.length_a   1.000
_cell.length_b   1.000
_cell.length_c   1.000
_cell.angle_alpha   90.00
_cell.angle_beta   90.00
_cell.angle_gamma   90.00
#
_symmetry.space_group_name_H-M   'P 1'
#
loop_
_entity.id
_entity.type
_entity.pdbx_description
1 polymer ?
#
loop_
_entity_poly.entity_id
_entity_poly.type
_entity_poly.pdbx_seq_one_letter_code
_entity_poly.pdbx_strand_id
1 'polypeptide(L)'
;PDYDVIMEESSRLWQQSIKGLYYNLMDKQHLDLDAPWWYGKMMEESNLDNSKRFFLNGDICLTVMLYASAMYFDKPMFTDYFGDVNALYDAVLDGTWTYDKFGTYCRDVYTDVNGNGAADDGDIMGFRYEQWGIPNYMSMSTGLTYITRDEEGFPVLNIMSEDGVKWSETLYKLLYTDNM
;
A
#
# COMPACT_ATOMS: atom_id res chain seq x y z
N PRO A 1 -15.21 -20.41 24.87
CA PRO A 1 -15.42 -19.32 23.92
C PRO A 1 -16.85 -19.38 23.41
N ASP A 2 -17.44 -18.21 23.19
CA ASP A 2 -18.85 -18.12 22.79
C ASP A 2 -18.99 -18.04 21.25
N TYR A 3 -17.87 -18.17 20.52
CA TYR A 3 -17.81 -18.02 19.05
C TYR A 3 -16.96 -19.12 18.42
N ASP A 4 -17.45 -19.66 17.31
CA ASP A 4 -16.74 -20.67 16.50
C ASP A 4 -15.90 -20.04 15.40
N VAL A 5 -16.30 -18.87 14.89
CA VAL A 5 -15.63 -18.11 13.83
C VAL A 5 -15.56 -16.64 14.22
N ILE A 6 -14.41 -16.03 14.00
CA ILE A 6 -14.17 -14.59 14.21
C ILE A 6 -13.75 -13.96 12.88
N MET A 7 -14.36 -12.82 12.55
CA MET A 7 -13.98 -12.00 11.43
C MET A 7 -13.46 -10.67 11.95
N GLU A 8 -12.18 -10.36 11.68
CA GLU A 8 -11.51 -9.21 12.23
C GLU A 8 -10.36 -8.74 11.30
N GLU A 9 -9.80 -7.60 11.59
CA GLU A 9 -8.61 -7.07 10.92
C GLU A 9 -7.39 -8.02 11.08
N SER A 10 -6.66 -8.25 9.99
CA SER A 10 -5.55 -9.21 9.95
C SER A 10 -4.44 -8.93 10.99
N SER A 11 -4.16 -7.66 11.29
CA SER A 11 -3.17 -7.27 12.31
C SER A 11 -3.51 -7.82 13.71
N ARG A 12 -4.79 -7.81 14.07
CA ARG A 12 -5.28 -8.35 15.34
C ARG A 12 -5.34 -9.87 15.33
N LEU A 13 -5.73 -10.46 14.20
CA LEU A 13 -5.72 -11.92 14.03
C LEU A 13 -4.31 -12.48 14.21
N TRP A 14 -3.29 -11.79 13.66
CA TRP A 14 -1.89 -12.17 13.85
C TRP A 14 -1.45 -12.20 15.31
N GLN A 15 -1.75 -11.13 16.06
CA GLN A 15 -1.39 -11.05 17.47
C GLN A 15 -2.02 -12.16 18.31
N GLN A 16 -3.26 -12.55 17.98
CA GLN A 16 -3.96 -13.61 18.68
C GLN A 16 -3.50 -15.00 18.25
N SER A 17 -3.13 -15.17 16.98
CA SER A 17 -2.57 -16.42 16.44
C SER A 17 -1.27 -16.81 17.16
N ILE A 18 -0.38 -15.87 17.38
CA ILE A 18 0.89 -16.08 18.10
C ILE A 18 0.64 -16.53 19.56
N LYS A 19 -0.47 -16.09 20.16
CA LYS A 19 -0.89 -16.51 21.50
C LYS A 19 -1.56 -17.89 21.53
N GLY A 20 -1.70 -18.56 20.37
CA GLY A 20 -2.30 -19.89 20.29
C GLY A 20 -3.82 -19.93 20.44
N LEU A 21 -4.51 -18.82 20.16
CA LEU A 21 -5.96 -18.71 20.31
C LEU A 21 -6.73 -19.33 19.13
N TYR A 22 -6.07 -19.59 18.00
CA TYR A 22 -6.70 -20.12 16.80
C TYR A 22 -6.12 -21.50 16.41
N TYR A 23 -6.93 -22.27 15.71
CA TYR A 23 -6.52 -23.54 15.14
C TYR A 23 -5.63 -23.32 13.91
N ASN A 24 -4.65 -24.18 13.72
CA ASN A 24 -3.96 -24.29 12.44
C ASN A 24 -4.91 -24.81 11.36
N LEU A 25 -5.10 -24.05 10.31
CA LEU A 25 -6.06 -24.36 9.24
C LEU A 25 -5.48 -25.31 8.20
N MET A 26 -4.14 -25.43 8.12
CA MET A 26 -3.48 -26.35 7.20
C MET A 26 -3.77 -27.84 7.53
N ASP A 27 -4.11 -28.13 8.77
CA ASP A 27 -4.43 -29.49 9.24
C ASP A 27 -5.94 -29.84 9.05
N LYS A 28 -6.75 -28.96 8.46
CA LYS A 28 -8.20 -29.14 8.39
C LYS A 28 -8.65 -29.80 7.08
N GLN A 29 -9.06 -31.06 7.15
CA GLN A 29 -9.44 -31.91 6.00
C GLN A 29 -10.63 -31.37 5.19
N HIS A 30 -11.45 -30.49 5.76
CA HIS A 30 -12.67 -29.96 5.11
C HIS A 30 -12.45 -28.56 4.50
N LEU A 31 -11.22 -28.03 4.55
CA LEU A 31 -10.86 -26.76 3.94
C LEU A 31 -10.01 -27.01 2.70
N ASP A 32 -10.55 -26.67 1.55
CA ASP A 32 -9.78 -26.59 0.32
C ASP A 32 -9.08 -25.22 0.28
N LEU A 33 -7.82 -25.17 0.66
CA LEU A 33 -7.03 -23.96 0.75
C LEU A 33 -6.52 -23.46 -0.60
N ASP A 34 -6.64 -24.29 -1.65
CA ASP A 34 -6.25 -23.96 -3.03
C ASP A 34 -7.46 -23.49 -3.86
N ALA A 35 -8.64 -23.43 -3.25
CA ALA A 35 -9.85 -23.02 -3.93
C ALA A 35 -9.77 -21.56 -4.45
N PRO A 36 -10.33 -21.27 -5.64
CA PRO A 36 -10.13 -19.99 -6.34
C PRO A 36 -10.74 -18.77 -5.67
N TRP A 37 -11.60 -18.94 -4.67
CA TRP A 37 -12.16 -17.85 -3.87
C TRP A 37 -11.24 -17.35 -2.76
N TRP A 38 -10.09 -18.00 -2.51
CA TRP A 38 -9.08 -17.51 -1.61
C TRP A 38 -8.05 -16.65 -2.35
N TYR A 39 -7.54 -15.61 -1.71
CA TYR A 39 -6.46 -14.79 -2.25
C TYR A 39 -5.11 -15.48 -2.02
N GLY A 40 -4.77 -16.42 -2.90
CA GLY A 40 -3.68 -17.39 -2.76
C GLY A 40 -2.36 -16.76 -2.29
N LYS A 41 -1.85 -15.74 -3.00
CA LYS A 41 -0.61 -15.05 -2.62
C LYS A 41 -0.69 -14.42 -1.23
N MET A 42 -1.79 -13.72 -0.91
CA MET A 42 -1.98 -13.11 0.40
C MET A 42 -2.05 -14.17 1.50
N MET A 43 -2.65 -15.30 1.19
CA MET A 43 -2.75 -16.45 2.09
C MET A 43 -1.38 -17.06 2.40
N GLU A 44 -0.52 -17.21 1.38
CA GLU A 44 0.86 -17.70 1.55
C GLU A 44 1.70 -16.71 2.38
N GLU A 45 1.61 -15.43 2.09
CA GLU A 45 2.29 -14.37 2.83
C GLU A 45 1.80 -14.26 4.28
N SER A 46 0.58 -14.73 4.56
CA SER A 46 -0.02 -14.76 5.89
C SER A 46 0.32 -16.03 6.70
N ASN A 47 1.16 -16.92 6.23
CA ASN A 47 1.62 -18.05 7.02
C ASN A 47 2.57 -17.57 8.13
N LEU A 48 2.47 -18.17 9.32
CA LEU A 48 3.44 -17.89 10.39
C LEU A 48 4.81 -18.48 10.05
N ASP A 49 4.78 -19.72 9.52
CA ASP A 49 5.92 -20.46 8.99
C ASP A 49 5.41 -21.38 7.87
N ASN A 50 6.25 -22.26 7.34
CA ASN A 50 5.88 -23.16 6.25
C ASN A 50 4.79 -24.20 6.63
N SER A 51 4.36 -24.26 7.87
CA SER A 51 3.43 -25.28 8.39
C SER A 51 2.19 -24.73 9.08
N LYS A 52 2.06 -23.41 9.23
CA LYS A 52 1.01 -22.80 10.07
C LYS A 52 0.30 -21.64 9.39
N ARG A 53 -1.01 -21.79 9.24
CA ARG A 53 -1.95 -20.78 8.76
C ARG A 53 -3.13 -20.69 9.72
N PHE A 54 -3.43 -19.49 10.22
CA PHE A 54 -4.43 -19.31 11.29
C PHE A 54 -5.66 -18.55 10.82
N PHE A 55 -5.62 -17.88 9.67
CA PHE A 55 -6.76 -17.16 9.12
C PHE A 55 -6.80 -17.26 7.60
N LEU A 56 -7.96 -16.98 7.04
CA LEU A 56 -8.25 -17.02 5.62
C LEU A 56 -8.70 -15.64 5.14
N ASN A 57 -8.34 -15.31 3.92
CA ASN A 57 -8.82 -14.12 3.24
C ASN A 57 -9.19 -14.47 1.79
N GLY A 58 -10.26 -13.86 1.29
CA GLY A 58 -10.76 -14.15 -0.04
C GLY A 58 -12.07 -13.42 -0.33
N ASP A 59 -12.84 -13.89 -1.28
CA ASP A 59 -14.07 -13.26 -1.78
C ASP A 59 -15.14 -13.03 -0.72
N ILE A 60 -15.10 -13.75 0.39
CA ILE A 60 -15.96 -13.53 1.55
C ILE A 60 -15.65 -12.19 2.25
N CYS A 61 -14.46 -11.63 2.04
CA CYS A 61 -13.99 -10.40 2.69
C CYS A 61 -14.23 -9.19 1.79
N LEU A 62 -15.46 -8.72 1.67
CA LEU A 62 -15.82 -7.53 0.87
C LEU A 62 -14.98 -6.30 1.21
N THR A 63 -14.52 -6.18 2.44
CA THR A 63 -13.67 -5.09 2.92
C THR A 63 -12.39 -4.90 2.10
N VAL A 64 -11.81 -5.97 1.56
CA VAL A 64 -10.61 -5.88 0.72
C VAL A 64 -10.87 -5.05 -0.54
N MET A 65 -12.05 -5.16 -1.14
CA MET A 65 -12.45 -4.36 -2.29
C MET A 65 -12.71 -2.89 -1.91
N LEU A 66 -13.20 -2.63 -0.71
CA LEU A 66 -13.47 -1.28 -0.21
C LEU A 66 -12.19 -0.49 0.10
N TYR A 67 -11.10 -1.17 0.39
CA TYR A 67 -9.80 -0.55 0.65
C TYR A 67 -8.89 -0.43 -0.59
N ALA A 68 -9.44 -0.62 -1.78
CA ALA A 68 -8.70 -0.34 -3.01
C ALA A 68 -8.35 1.15 -3.08
N SER A 69 -7.07 1.45 -3.12
CA SER A 69 -6.58 2.83 -3.20
C SER A 69 -6.54 3.29 -4.65
N ALA A 70 -6.98 4.53 -4.90
CA ALA A 70 -6.92 5.15 -6.20
C ALA A 70 -6.44 6.60 -6.09
N MET A 71 -5.72 7.07 -7.09
CA MET A 71 -5.32 8.46 -7.21
C MET A 71 -6.39 9.21 -8.01
N TYR A 72 -6.93 10.26 -7.42
CA TYR A 72 -7.90 11.14 -8.07
C TYR A 72 -7.22 12.45 -8.45
N PHE A 73 -7.65 13.07 -9.53
CA PHE A 73 -7.16 14.38 -9.92
C PHE A 73 -8.29 15.27 -10.47
N ASP A 74 -8.15 16.57 -10.25
CA ASP A 74 -9.05 17.59 -10.78
C ASP A 74 -8.71 17.84 -12.25
N LYS A 75 -9.61 17.48 -13.16
CA LYS A 75 -9.39 17.61 -14.61
C LYS A 75 -9.30 19.07 -15.10
N PRO A 76 -10.21 19.98 -14.69
CA PRO A 76 -10.07 21.40 -14.96
C PRO A 76 -8.72 21.94 -14.52
N MET A 77 -8.36 21.74 -13.26
CA MET A 77 -7.10 22.21 -12.71
C MET A 77 -5.89 21.63 -13.47
N PHE A 78 -5.89 20.34 -13.76
CA PHE A 78 -4.83 19.71 -14.53
C PHE A 78 -4.70 20.32 -15.94
N THR A 79 -5.83 20.61 -16.59
CA THR A 79 -5.83 21.26 -17.91
C THR A 79 -5.29 22.68 -17.85
N ASP A 80 -5.61 23.43 -16.80
CA ASP A 80 -5.13 24.80 -16.62
C ASP A 80 -3.60 24.88 -16.45
N TYR A 81 -3.00 23.90 -15.76
CA TYR A 81 -1.55 23.84 -15.54
C TYR A 81 -0.78 23.17 -16.68
N PHE A 82 -1.34 22.11 -17.27
CA PHE A 82 -0.61 21.21 -18.18
C PHE A 82 -1.21 21.09 -19.59
N GLY A 83 -2.34 21.71 -19.84
CA GLY A 83 -2.99 21.82 -21.14
C GLY A 83 -3.87 20.62 -21.49
N ASP A 84 -3.29 19.41 -21.60
CA ASP A 84 -4.04 18.22 -22.02
C ASP A 84 -4.25 17.23 -20.87
N VAL A 85 -5.51 17.07 -20.47
CA VAL A 85 -5.91 16.11 -19.43
C VAL A 85 -5.56 14.65 -19.79
N ASN A 86 -5.50 14.31 -21.08
CA ASN A 86 -5.17 12.95 -21.52
C ASN A 86 -3.70 12.60 -21.30
N ALA A 87 -2.81 13.60 -21.23
CA ALA A 87 -1.39 13.37 -21.00
C ALA A 87 -1.08 12.53 -19.76
N LEU A 88 -1.93 12.62 -18.72
CA LEU A 88 -1.78 11.79 -17.51
C LEU A 88 -2.18 10.34 -17.78
N TYR A 89 -3.30 10.11 -18.49
CA TYR A 89 -3.72 8.76 -18.86
C TYR A 89 -2.73 8.11 -19.83
N ASP A 90 -2.24 8.86 -20.83
CA ASP A 90 -1.27 8.38 -21.78
C ASP A 90 0.03 7.98 -21.07
N ALA A 91 0.49 8.77 -20.10
CA ALA A 91 1.66 8.43 -19.31
C ALA A 91 1.53 7.11 -18.54
N VAL A 92 0.33 6.80 -18.05
CA VAL A 92 0.06 5.51 -17.41
C VAL A 92 0.03 4.37 -18.42
N LEU A 93 -0.65 4.55 -19.55
CA LEU A 93 -0.78 3.53 -20.60
C LEU A 93 0.55 3.22 -21.29
N ASP A 94 1.39 4.23 -21.47
CA ASP A 94 2.73 4.10 -22.08
C ASP A 94 3.79 3.61 -21.07
N GLY A 95 3.44 3.41 -19.82
CA GLY A 95 4.37 2.98 -18.76
C GLY A 95 5.41 4.05 -18.39
N THR A 96 5.16 5.32 -18.71
CA THR A 96 6.04 6.45 -18.36
C THR A 96 5.63 7.18 -17.09
N TRP A 97 4.56 6.73 -16.42
CA TRP A 97 4.14 7.22 -15.14
C TRP A 97 5.08 6.72 -14.04
N THR A 98 5.87 7.63 -13.48
CA THR A 98 6.89 7.36 -12.46
C THR A 98 6.76 8.33 -11.29
N TYR A 99 7.40 8.05 -10.16
CA TYR A 99 7.46 8.98 -9.02
C TYR A 99 8.17 10.29 -9.38
N ASP A 100 9.17 10.26 -10.23
CA ASP A 100 9.82 11.50 -10.71
C ASP A 100 8.87 12.36 -11.52
N LYS A 101 8.07 11.75 -12.40
CA LYS A 101 7.06 12.46 -13.19
C LYS A 101 5.94 13.00 -12.28
N PHE A 102 5.47 12.20 -11.34
CA PHE A 102 4.50 12.63 -10.34
C PHE A 102 5.01 13.82 -9.52
N GLY A 103 6.24 13.74 -8.99
CA GLY A 103 6.87 14.84 -8.25
C GLY A 103 7.02 16.10 -9.08
N THR A 104 7.28 15.96 -10.39
CA THR A 104 7.32 17.13 -11.30
C THR A 104 5.96 17.82 -11.36
N TYR A 105 4.87 17.09 -11.54
CA TYR A 105 3.53 17.67 -11.54
C TYR A 105 3.20 18.33 -10.20
N CYS A 106 3.56 17.73 -9.07
CA CYS A 106 3.34 18.33 -7.76
C CYS A 106 4.08 19.66 -7.61
N ARG A 107 5.36 19.70 -7.96
CA ARG A 107 6.20 20.88 -7.88
C ARG A 107 5.73 22.01 -8.80
N ASP A 108 5.28 21.69 -10.00
CA ASP A 108 4.87 22.67 -10.99
C ASP A 108 3.50 23.32 -10.65
N VAL A 109 2.70 22.67 -9.80
CA VAL A 109 1.44 23.22 -9.26
C VAL A 109 1.67 24.01 -7.98
N TYR A 110 2.69 23.68 -7.19
CA TYR A 110 2.94 24.34 -5.92
C TYR A 110 3.02 25.86 -6.05
N THR A 111 2.28 26.56 -5.19
CA THR A 111 2.29 28.02 -5.13
C THR A 111 2.24 28.47 -3.67
N ASP A 112 3.28 29.17 -3.22
CA ASP A 112 3.31 29.86 -1.92
C ASP A 112 2.38 31.08 -1.99
N VAL A 113 1.17 30.91 -1.49
CA VAL A 113 0.11 31.94 -1.56
C VAL A 113 0.31 33.00 -0.49
N ASN A 114 0.81 32.63 0.67
CA ASN A 114 1.00 33.56 1.80
C ASN A 114 2.39 34.22 1.80
N GLY A 115 3.33 33.79 0.95
CA GLY A 115 4.63 34.40 0.76
C GLY A 115 5.62 34.18 1.92
N ASN A 116 5.39 33.16 2.77
CA ASN A 116 6.22 32.89 3.93
C ASN A 116 7.45 32.00 3.64
N GLY A 117 7.53 31.42 2.42
CA GLY A 117 8.62 30.56 1.97
C GLY A 117 8.60 29.15 2.56
N ALA A 118 7.50 28.75 3.19
CA ALA A 118 7.32 27.39 3.73
C ALA A 118 6.07 26.76 3.07
N ALA A 119 6.12 25.47 2.77
CA ALA A 119 4.95 24.73 2.30
C ALA A 119 4.02 24.44 3.48
N ASP A 120 2.83 25.04 3.49
CA ASP A 120 1.86 24.94 4.57
C ASP A 120 0.39 24.92 4.06
N ASP A 121 -0.55 24.81 5.00
CA ASP A 121 -1.99 24.68 4.71
C ASP A 121 -2.60 25.90 3.98
N GLY A 122 -1.89 27.03 3.89
CA GLY A 122 -2.32 28.23 3.18
C GLY A 122 -1.99 28.21 1.70
N ASP A 123 -1.20 27.24 1.24
CA ASP A 123 -0.64 27.16 -0.09
C ASP A 123 -1.45 26.27 -1.05
N ILE A 124 -1.17 26.42 -2.35
CA ILE A 124 -1.65 25.47 -3.35
C ILE A 124 -0.63 24.33 -3.43
N MET A 125 -1.06 23.14 -3.01
CA MET A 125 -0.25 21.93 -3.05
C MET A 125 -0.61 21.09 -4.28
N GLY A 126 0.40 20.45 -4.89
CA GLY A 126 0.21 19.62 -6.06
C GLY A 126 -0.48 18.29 -5.75
N PHE A 127 -0.45 17.84 -4.51
CA PHE A 127 -1.10 16.61 -4.08
C PHE A 127 -1.56 16.70 -2.62
N ARG A 128 -2.70 16.08 -2.34
CA ARG A 128 -3.21 15.94 -0.98
C ARG A 128 -3.40 14.45 -0.65
N TYR A 129 -2.96 14.06 0.53
CA TYR A 129 -2.99 12.67 0.95
C TYR A 129 -3.33 12.52 2.44
N GLU A 130 -3.71 11.31 2.80
CA GLU A 130 -3.87 10.92 4.18
C GLU A 130 -2.53 10.44 4.76
N GLN A 131 -2.06 11.08 5.80
CA GLN A 131 -0.73 10.88 6.40
C GLN A 131 -0.42 9.42 6.77
N TRP A 132 -1.43 8.65 7.19
CA TRP A 132 -1.23 7.30 7.71
C TRP A 132 -1.07 6.21 6.63
N GLY A 133 -1.65 6.40 5.48
CA GLY A 133 -1.74 5.36 4.45
C GLY A 133 -0.77 5.50 3.30
N ILE A 134 -0.50 6.73 2.87
CA ILE A 134 0.19 7.01 1.61
C ILE A 134 1.59 6.39 1.51
N PRO A 135 2.50 6.52 2.49
CA PRO A 135 3.82 5.91 2.37
C PRO A 135 3.75 4.40 2.09
N ASN A 136 2.80 3.72 2.72
CA ASN A 136 2.60 2.27 2.55
C ASN A 136 1.99 1.94 1.18
N TYR A 137 0.93 2.64 0.76
CA TYR A 137 0.26 2.37 -0.52
C TYR A 137 1.17 2.67 -1.71
N MET A 138 1.90 3.78 -1.65
CA MET A 138 2.83 4.14 -2.71
C MET A 138 4.00 3.17 -2.78
N SER A 139 4.53 2.69 -1.67
CA SER A 139 5.63 1.72 -1.66
C SER A 139 5.30 0.40 -2.37
N MET A 140 4.03 -0.02 -2.37
CA MET A 140 3.60 -1.26 -3.04
C MET A 140 3.90 -1.25 -4.54
N SER A 141 3.92 -0.09 -5.18
CA SER A 141 4.23 0.06 -6.60
C SER A 141 5.74 0.08 -6.90
N THR A 142 6.59 0.17 -5.89
CA THR A 142 8.06 0.15 -6.07
C THR A 142 8.65 -1.26 -6.13
N GLY A 143 7.86 -2.28 -5.84
CA GLY A 143 8.35 -3.65 -5.66
C GLY A 143 8.99 -3.91 -4.29
N LEU A 144 9.00 -2.93 -3.39
CA LEU A 144 9.53 -3.11 -2.04
C LEU A 144 8.72 -4.17 -1.28
N THR A 145 9.40 -5.20 -0.84
CA THR A 145 8.85 -6.21 0.05
C THR A 145 9.30 -5.91 1.48
N TYR A 146 8.39 -5.44 2.33
CA TYR A 146 8.71 -5.09 3.73
C TYR A 146 9.13 -6.29 4.57
N ILE A 147 8.59 -7.46 4.25
CA ILE A 147 8.82 -8.70 4.97
C ILE A 147 9.23 -9.77 3.97
N THR A 148 10.40 -10.34 4.18
CA THR A 148 10.88 -11.55 3.51
C THR A 148 10.72 -12.75 4.44
N ARG A 149 11.19 -13.92 4.02
CA ARG A 149 11.15 -15.13 4.82
C ARG A 149 12.52 -15.76 4.89
N ASP A 150 12.86 -16.31 6.06
CA ASP A 150 14.04 -17.14 6.22
C ASP A 150 13.84 -18.56 5.66
N GLU A 151 14.84 -19.42 5.84
CA GLU A 151 14.83 -20.80 5.35
C GLU A 151 13.72 -21.66 5.99
N GLU A 152 13.35 -21.35 7.22
CA GLU A 152 12.27 -22.00 7.97
C GLU A 152 10.89 -21.41 7.66
N GLY A 153 10.83 -20.32 6.88
CA GLY A 153 9.60 -19.62 6.47
C GLY A 153 9.13 -18.56 7.48
N PHE A 154 9.91 -18.22 8.50
CA PHE A 154 9.55 -17.14 9.42
C PHE A 154 9.71 -15.77 8.79
N PRO A 155 8.83 -14.81 9.14
CA PRO A 155 8.89 -13.45 8.62
C PRO A 155 10.14 -12.72 9.13
N VAL A 156 10.87 -12.10 8.22
CA VAL A 156 12.06 -11.26 8.47
C VAL A 156 11.82 -9.86 7.94
N LEU A 157 12.07 -8.86 8.76
CA LEU A 157 11.91 -7.45 8.37
C LEU A 157 12.97 -7.05 7.34
N ASN A 158 12.54 -6.54 6.19
CA ASN A 158 13.40 -6.22 5.03
C ASN A 158 13.43 -4.71 4.69
N ILE A 159 12.91 -3.86 5.56
CA ILE A 159 12.80 -2.41 5.30
C ILE A 159 14.17 -1.72 5.16
N MET A 160 15.21 -2.29 5.73
CA MET A 160 16.59 -1.76 5.65
C MET A 160 17.36 -2.28 4.45
N SER A 161 16.69 -2.97 3.52
CA SER A 161 17.28 -3.37 2.23
C SER A 161 17.61 -2.16 1.34
N GLU A 162 18.36 -2.39 0.28
CA GLU A 162 18.66 -1.35 -0.73
C GLU A 162 17.37 -0.74 -1.30
N ASP A 163 16.35 -1.55 -1.57
CA ASP A 163 15.04 -1.07 -2.06
C ASP A 163 14.30 -0.24 -0.99
N GLY A 164 14.39 -0.61 0.27
CA GLY A 164 13.82 0.15 1.38
C GLY A 164 14.49 1.53 1.54
N VAL A 165 15.81 1.59 1.45
CA VAL A 165 16.56 2.86 1.46
C VAL A 165 16.16 3.72 0.28
N LYS A 166 16.15 3.17 -0.92
CA LYS A 166 15.76 3.85 -2.16
C LYS A 166 14.33 4.41 -2.12
N TRP A 167 13.40 3.63 -1.58
CA TRP A 167 12.04 4.11 -1.35
C TRP A 167 12.01 5.28 -0.36
N SER A 168 12.76 5.20 0.73
CA SER A 168 12.82 6.27 1.72
C SER A 168 13.37 7.58 1.15
N GLU A 169 14.38 7.51 0.28
CA GLU A 169 14.94 8.65 -0.45
C GLU A 169 13.91 9.24 -1.42
N THR A 170 13.19 8.37 -2.16
CA THR A 170 12.14 8.79 -3.08
C THR A 170 11.00 9.51 -2.33
N LEU A 171 10.55 8.95 -1.22
CA LEU A 171 9.51 9.54 -0.40
C LEU A 171 9.95 10.89 0.19
N TYR A 172 11.18 10.96 0.69
CA TYR A 172 11.75 12.20 1.20
C TYR A 172 11.77 13.31 0.12
N LYS A 173 12.21 12.97 -1.10
CA LYS A 173 12.21 13.89 -2.22
C LYS A 173 10.81 14.39 -2.56
N LEU A 174 9.82 13.51 -2.65
CA LEU A 174 8.43 13.87 -2.92
C LEU A 174 7.88 14.84 -1.86
N LEU A 175 8.09 14.53 -0.59
CA LEU A 175 7.54 15.32 0.53
C LEU A 175 8.21 16.68 0.71
N TYR A 176 9.52 16.75 0.56
CA TYR A 176 10.32 17.93 0.98
C TYR A 176 11.00 18.67 -0.16
N THR A 177 11.00 18.12 -1.38
CA THR A 177 11.59 18.77 -2.55
C THR A 177 10.53 19.09 -3.60
N ASP A 178 9.59 18.17 -3.80
CA ASP A 178 8.54 18.31 -4.80
C ASP A 178 7.23 18.90 -4.23
N ASN A 179 7.18 19.15 -2.93
CA ASN A 179 6.04 19.77 -2.20
C ASN A 179 4.73 19.01 -2.47
N MET A 180 4.79 17.70 -2.31
CA MET A 180 3.65 16.78 -2.45
C MET A 180 2.65 16.97 -1.30
#